data_0f8e3c621fee9d7eaaf6e0eb9c27f9d5
#
_entry.id   0f8e3c621fee9d7eaaf6e0eb9c27f9d5
#
_cell.length_a   1.000
_cell.length_b   1.000
_cell.length_c   1.000
_cell.angle_alpha   90.00
_cell.angle_beta   90.00
_cell.angle_gamma   90.00
#
_symmetry.space_group_name_H-M   'P 1'
#
loop_
_entity.id
_entity.type
_entity.pdbx_description
1 polymer ?
#
loop_
_entity_poly.entity_id
_entity_poly.type
_entity_poly.pdbx_seq_one_letter_code
_entity_poly.pdbx_strand_id
1 'polypeptide(L)'
;ESRKRPLPVFPHTVGVVTSRTGAAVRDIVAVLRRRCPVANILIVPVPVQGEGAAEHIAEAIRTLSGLPQVEVVIVGRGGGASEELWALNAEVVVRAIVQSRVPVVSAVGHEIDVTLSDFAADYRAPTPSAAAEAVVPVLDEIVERLGETSDRLYRVLRTLLEMQRHRFERSVGVLRDMRFRVQAHAQHLDALRDGLTRTLTERLTVLHRGMVERQHALLSQGPYNRIQTALAVIPQLYKRLEQEA
;
A
#
# COMPACT_ATOMS: atom_id res chain seq x y z
N GLU A 1 -27.26 28.14 -17.11
CA GLU A 1 -26.27 27.61 -16.14
C GLU A 1 -26.65 26.19 -15.70
N SER A 2 -27.92 25.93 -15.27
CA SER A 2 -28.33 24.58 -14.78
C SER A 2 -28.28 23.45 -15.80
N ARG A 3 -28.05 23.72 -17.08
CA ARG A 3 -27.94 22.73 -18.17
C ARG A 3 -26.53 22.48 -18.63
N LYS A 4 -25.56 23.30 -18.20
CA LYS A 4 -24.15 23.16 -18.63
C LYS A 4 -23.54 21.90 -18.07
N ARG A 5 -22.95 21.13 -18.93
CA ARG A 5 -22.29 19.87 -18.59
C ARG A 5 -20.82 20.11 -18.31
N PRO A 6 -20.21 19.38 -17.36
CA PRO A 6 -18.77 19.42 -17.14
C PRO A 6 -18.04 18.85 -18.36
N LEU A 7 -16.87 19.41 -18.67
CA LEU A 7 -15.98 18.83 -19.67
C LEU A 7 -15.38 17.52 -19.19
N PRO A 8 -15.17 16.53 -20.07
CA PRO A 8 -14.48 15.31 -19.69
C PRO A 8 -13.02 15.62 -19.30
N VAL A 9 -12.53 14.95 -18.24
CA VAL A 9 -11.16 15.16 -17.72
C VAL A 9 -10.11 14.66 -18.72
N PHE A 10 -10.42 13.58 -19.45
CA PHE A 10 -9.50 12.95 -20.40
C PHE A 10 -10.30 12.39 -21.59
N PRO A 11 -10.69 13.22 -22.57
CA PRO A 11 -11.47 12.75 -23.71
C PRO A 11 -10.58 11.90 -24.65
N HIS A 12 -11.10 10.75 -25.04
CA HIS A 12 -10.44 9.91 -26.06
C HIS A 12 -10.65 10.42 -27.46
N THR A 13 -11.77 11.08 -27.74
CA THR A 13 -12.09 11.61 -29.06
C THR A 13 -12.74 12.99 -28.94
N VAL A 14 -12.11 13.96 -29.56
CA VAL A 14 -12.56 15.34 -29.67
C VAL A 14 -13.14 15.60 -31.06
N GLY A 15 -14.41 15.99 -31.12
CA GLY A 15 -15.04 16.47 -32.34
C GLY A 15 -14.70 17.95 -32.58
N VAL A 16 -14.45 18.33 -33.81
CA VAL A 16 -14.13 19.72 -34.20
C VAL A 16 -15.00 20.15 -35.37
N VAL A 17 -15.78 21.21 -35.18
CA VAL A 17 -16.61 21.88 -36.19
C VAL A 17 -15.95 23.20 -36.53
N THR A 18 -15.37 23.32 -37.72
CA THR A 18 -14.66 24.53 -38.18
C THR A 18 -14.47 24.52 -39.67
N SER A 19 -13.94 25.61 -40.24
CA SER A 19 -13.61 25.67 -41.67
C SER A 19 -12.42 24.79 -42.03
N ARG A 20 -12.44 24.25 -43.25
CA ARG A 20 -11.42 23.32 -43.74
C ARG A 20 -9.99 23.92 -43.82
N THR A 21 -9.88 25.20 -44.16
CA THR A 21 -8.61 25.88 -44.46
C THR A 21 -8.26 27.00 -43.50
N GLY A 22 -9.08 27.22 -42.44
CA GLY A 22 -8.90 28.32 -41.50
C GLY A 22 -7.70 28.16 -40.56
N ALA A 23 -7.26 29.26 -39.97
CA ALA A 23 -6.24 29.23 -38.90
C ALA A 23 -6.73 28.41 -37.68
N ALA A 24 -8.02 28.52 -37.34
CA ALA A 24 -8.61 27.83 -36.18
C ALA A 24 -8.39 26.31 -36.20
N VAL A 25 -8.56 25.63 -37.31
CA VAL A 25 -8.35 24.18 -37.37
C VAL A 25 -6.91 23.80 -37.11
N ARG A 26 -5.95 24.60 -37.63
CA ARG A 26 -4.51 24.36 -37.42
C ARG A 26 -4.13 24.55 -35.97
N ASP A 27 -4.63 25.63 -35.36
CA ASP A 27 -4.38 25.96 -33.96
C ASP A 27 -4.94 24.90 -33.02
N ILE A 28 -6.22 24.50 -33.22
CA ILE A 28 -6.84 23.43 -32.43
C ILE A 28 -6.04 22.13 -32.55
N VAL A 29 -5.71 21.68 -33.80
CA VAL A 29 -5.00 20.44 -34.02
C VAL A 29 -3.60 20.49 -33.41
N ALA A 30 -2.88 21.62 -33.57
CA ALA A 30 -1.54 21.78 -33.05
C ALA A 30 -1.52 21.69 -31.50
N VAL A 31 -2.48 22.36 -30.84
CA VAL A 31 -2.61 22.33 -29.37
C VAL A 31 -3.00 20.94 -28.89
N LEU A 32 -4.03 20.32 -29.47
CA LEU A 32 -4.47 18.98 -29.10
C LEU A 32 -3.34 17.95 -29.23
N ARG A 33 -2.59 17.98 -30.37
CA ARG A 33 -1.47 17.07 -30.61
C ARG A 33 -0.30 17.31 -29.67
N ARG A 34 0.00 18.55 -29.31
CA ARG A 34 1.06 18.90 -28.37
C ARG A 34 0.73 18.45 -26.94
N ARG A 35 -0.51 18.69 -26.46
CA ARG A 35 -0.91 18.41 -25.08
C ARG A 35 -1.30 16.96 -24.86
N CYS A 36 -2.01 16.36 -25.83
CA CYS A 36 -2.53 15.00 -25.71
C CYS A 36 -2.46 14.27 -27.08
N PRO A 37 -1.28 13.78 -27.49
CA PRO A 37 -1.10 13.11 -28.78
C PRO A 37 -1.91 11.82 -28.94
N VAL A 38 -2.39 11.24 -27.83
CA VAL A 38 -3.20 10.00 -27.82
C VAL A 38 -4.67 10.26 -28.10
N ALA A 39 -5.15 11.50 -27.98
CA ALA A 39 -6.54 11.84 -28.29
C ALA A 39 -6.81 11.81 -29.79
N ASN A 40 -7.92 11.18 -30.17
CA ASN A 40 -8.41 11.19 -31.54
C ASN A 40 -9.10 12.52 -31.85
N ILE A 41 -8.91 13.04 -33.05
CA ILE A 41 -9.51 14.28 -33.50
C ILE A 41 -10.40 13.98 -34.70
N LEU A 42 -11.70 14.21 -34.59
CA LEU A 42 -12.65 14.09 -35.71
C LEU A 42 -13.08 15.48 -36.15
N ILE A 43 -12.69 15.85 -37.38
CA ILE A 43 -12.98 17.17 -37.93
C ILE A 43 -14.12 17.04 -38.94
N VAL A 44 -15.18 17.81 -38.70
CA VAL A 44 -16.23 18.03 -39.72
C VAL A 44 -16.04 19.43 -40.31
N PRO A 45 -15.48 19.54 -41.51
CA PRO A 45 -15.23 20.80 -42.15
C PRO A 45 -16.54 21.40 -42.68
N VAL A 46 -16.87 22.61 -42.22
CA VAL A 46 -18.09 23.35 -42.63
C VAL A 46 -17.75 24.79 -42.98
N PRO A 47 -18.52 25.43 -43.87
CA PRO A 47 -18.46 26.88 -44.00
C PRO A 47 -18.92 27.52 -42.66
N VAL A 48 -18.12 28.43 -42.11
CA VAL A 48 -18.39 29.10 -40.83
C VAL A 48 -18.93 30.51 -41.03
N GLN A 49 -19.05 30.93 -42.30
CA GLN A 49 -19.61 32.24 -42.72
C GLN A 49 -20.29 32.09 -44.11
N GLY A 50 -21.15 33.05 -44.43
CA GLY A 50 -21.92 33.06 -45.66
C GLY A 50 -23.30 32.40 -45.54
N GLU A 51 -24.05 32.41 -46.64
CA GLU A 51 -25.42 31.87 -46.71
C GLU A 51 -25.39 30.34 -46.47
N GLY A 52 -26.29 29.82 -45.60
CA GLY A 52 -26.38 28.40 -45.29
C GLY A 52 -25.33 27.91 -44.29
N ALA A 53 -24.41 28.75 -43.81
CA ALA A 53 -23.37 28.32 -42.84
C ALA A 53 -23.97 27.84 -41.52
N ALA A 54 -25.02 28.46 -41.03
CA ALA A 54 -25.68 28.08 -39.80
C ALA A 54 -26.24 26.65 -39.82
N GLU A 55 -26.90 26.27 -40.92
CA GLU A 55 -27.46 24.94 -41.13
C GLU A 55 -26.35 23.87 -41.17
N HIS A 56 -25.24 24.14 -41.86
CA HIS A 56 -24.09 23.23 -41.93
C HIS A 56 -23.41 23.05 -40.58
N ILE A 57 -23.25 24.14 -39.77
CA ILE A 57 -22.72 24.08 -38.40
C ILE A 57 -23.62 23.23 -37.52
N ALA A 58 -24.94 23.49 -37.54
CA ALA A 58 -25.90 22.75 -36.76
C ALA A 58 -25.91 21.26 -37.09
N GLU A 59 -25.85 20.91 -38.39
CA GLU A 59 -25.79 19.51 -38.85
C GLU A 59 -24.47 18.82 -38.43
N ALA A 60 -23.34 19.52 -38.48
CA ALA A 60 -22.06 19.01 -38.05
C ALA A 60 -22.05 18.71 -36.52
N ILE A 61 -22.66 19.63 -35.73
CA ILE A 61 -22.82 19.41 -34.27
C ILE A 61 -23.66 18.15 -34.01
N ARG A 62 -24.81 18.00 -34.68
CA ARG A 62 -25.68 16.83 -34.54
C ARG A 62 -24.92 15.54 -34.93
N THR A 63 -24.24 15.56 -36.05
CA THR A 63 -23.45 14.41 -36.56
C THR A 63 -22.41 13.99 -35.52
N LEU A 64 -21.54 14.90 -35.09
CA LEU A 64 -20.50 14.60 -34.09
C LEU A 64 -21.07 14.15 -32.75
N SER A 65 -22.10 14.83 -32.25
CA SER A 65 -22.73 14.48 -30.96
C SER A 65 -23.51 13.16 -31.01
N GLY A 66 -23.86 12.67 -32.20
CA GLY A 66 -24.48 11.37 -32.43
C GLY A 66 -23.51 10.20 -32.44
N LEU A 67 -22.21 10.44 -32.61
CA LEU A 67 -21.18 9.41 -32.63
C LEU A 67 -20.80 8.97 -31.21
N PRO A 68 -20.90 7.69 -30.87
CA PRO A 68 -20.67 7.20 -29.51
C PRO A 68 -19.24 7.38 -29.01
N GLN A 69 -18.29 7.49 -29.94
CA GLN A 69 -16.87 7.68 -29.63
C GLN A 69 -16.49 9.15 -29.33
N VAL A 70 -17.34 10.14 -29.73
CA VAL A 70 -17.08 11.56 -29.47
C VAL A 70 -17.54 11.90 -28.06
N GLU A 71 -16.66 12.51 -27.28
CA GLU A 71 -16.91 12.84 -25.86
C GLU A 71 -17.07 14.36 -25.62
N VAL A 72 -16.56 15.17 -26.56
CA VAL A 72 -16.68 16.64 -26.53
C VAL A 72 -16.60 17.19 -27.93
N VAL A 73 -17.29 18.29 -28.20
CA VAL A 73 -17.27 18.97 -29.50
C VAL A 73 -16.77 20.40 -29.30
N ILE A 74 -15.78 20.81 -30.11
CA ILE A 74 -15.31 22.19 -30.22
C ILE A 74 -15.96 22.80 -31.46
N VAL A 75 -16.68 23.88 -31.29
CA VAL A 75 -17.18 24.71 -32.40
C VAL A 75 -16.33 25.97 -32.45
N GLY A 76 -15.45 26.03 -33.45
CA GLY A 76 -14.47 27.10 -33.52
C GLY A 76 -14.43 27.82 -34.87
N ARG A 77 -14.08 29.08 -34.76
CA ARG A 77 -13.83 29.91 -35.91
C ARG A 77 -12.52 30.70 -35.73
N GLY A 78 -11.84 30.99 -36.83
CA GLY A 78 -10.72 31.93 -36.84
C GLY A 78 -11.20 33.38 -36.75
N GLY A 79 -10.31 34.32 -36.51
CA GLY A 79 -10.60 35.76 -36.46
C GLY A 79 -11.21 36.25 -37.77
N GLY A 80 -12.11 37.24 -37.67
CA GLY A 80 -12.80 37.88 -38.77
C GLY A 80 -13.69 39.00 -38.24
N ALA A 81 -14.32 39.78 -39.12
CA ALA A 81 -15.22 40.88 -38.72
C ALA A 81 -16.44 40.35 -37.98
N SER A 82 -17.01 41.20 -37.09
CA SER A 82 -18.21 40.85 -36.26
C SER A 82 -19.42 40.44 -37.11
N GLU A 83 -19.56 40.97 -38.33
CA GLU A 83 -20.62 40.61 -39.25
C GLU A 83 -20.57 39.15 -39.71
N GLU A 84 -19.42 38.55 -39.67
CA GLU A 84 -19.22 37.14 -40.04
C GLU A 84 -19.60 36.15 -38.86
N LEU A 85 -19.94 36.66 -37.67
CA LEU A 85 -20.38 35.85 -36.55
C LEU A 85 -21.89 35.52 -36.55
N TRP A 86 -22.62 36.09 -37.52
CA TRP A 86 -24.07 35.91 -37.62
C TRP A 86 -24.53 34.45 -37.73
N ALA A 87 -23.81 33.62 -38.42
CA ALA A 87 -24.11 32.18 -38.50
C ALA A 87 -24.19 31.51 -37.15
N LEU A 88 -23.36 31.92 -36.19
CA LEU A 88 -23.30 31.36 -34.82
C LEU A 88 -24.32 31.97 -33.86
N ASN A 89 -24.98 33.07 -34.27
CA ASN A 89 -26.12 33.65 -33.59
C ASN A 89 -27.45 33.06 -34.10
N ALA A 90 -27.43 32.21 -35.09
CA ALA A 90 -28.66 31.60 -35.65
C ALA A 90 -29.27 30.61 -34.66
N GLU A 91 -30.61 30.65 -34.51
CA GLU A 91 -31.36 29.78 -33.62
C GLU A 91 -31.12 28.30 -33.88
N VAL A 92 -30.91 27.89 -35.12
CA VAL A 92 -30.64 26.49 -35.52
C VAL A 92 -29.35 25.95 -34.89
N VAL A 93 -28.29 26.77 -34.78
CA VAL A 93 -27.03 26.43 -34.14
C VAL A 93 -27.19 26.36 -32.64
N VAL A 94 -27.83 27.35 -32.02
CA VAL A 94 -28.10 27.37 -30.59
C VAL A 94 -28.90 26.14 -30.17
N ARG A 95 -29.94 25.78 -30.90
CA ARG A 95 -30.71 24.55 -30.64
C ARG A 95 -29.89 23.28 -30.81
N ALA A 96 -29.01 23.20 -31.80
CA ALA A 96 -28.12 22.05 -31.99
C ALA A 96 -27.12 21.89 -30.82
N ILE A 97 -26.57 22.98 -30.30
CA ILE A 97 -25.73 23.00 -29.11
C ILE A 97 -26.47 22.48 -27.88
N VAL A 98 -27.67 23.03 -27.63
CA VAL A 98 -28.50 22.64 -26.46
C VAL A 98 -28.96 21.19 -26.53
N GLN A 99 -29.24 20.68 -27.72
CA GLN A 99 -29.68 19.29 -27.97
C GLN A 99 -28.52 18.29 -28.07
N SER A 100 -27.29 18.76 -28.10
CA SER A 100 -26.11 17.89 -28.18
C SER A 100 -26.08 16.90 -27.00
N ARG A 101 -25.68 15.66 -27.26
CA ARG A 101 -25.52 14.61 -26.20
C ARG A 101 -24.22 14.75 -25.43
N VAL A 102 -23.23 15.41 -26.02
CA VAL A 102 -21.90 15.62 -25.45
C VAL A 102 -21.67 17.11 -25.17
N PRO A 103 -20.80 17.49 -24.25
CA PRO A 103 -20.52 18.89 -23.99
C PRO A 103 -19.96 19.58 -25.25
N VAL A 104 -20.38 20.83 -25.44
CA VAL A 104 -19.94 21.65 -26.56
C VAL A 104 -19.16 22.85 -26.04
N VAL A 105 -17.99 23.07 -26.62
CA VAL A 105 -17.12 24.22 -26.35
C VAL A 105 -17.24 25.20 -27.51
N SER A 106 -17.66 26.43 -27.21
CA SER A 106 -17.66 27.53 -28.19
C SER A 106 -16.30 28.25 -28.15
N ALA A 107 -15.71 28.43 -29.34
CA ALA A 107 -14.43 29.11 -29.56
C ALA A 107 -14.53 30.06 -30.72
N VAL A 108 -15.47 31.01 -30.62
CA VAL A 108 -15.96 31.81 -31.76
C VAL A 108 -15.47 33.25 -31.71
N GLY A 109 -15.43 33.87 -30.56
CA GLY A 109 -15.19 35.29 -30.42
C GLY A 109 -14.08 35.63 -29.43
N HIS A 110 -13.43 36.79 -29.66
CA HIS A 110 -12.58 37.42 -28.66
C HIS A 110 -13.43 37.88 -27.48
N GLU A 111 -12.82 38.32 -26.37
CA GLU A 111 -13.50 38.69 -25.12
C GLU A 111 -14.67 39.63 -25.28
N ILE A 112 -14.65 40.52 -26.32
CA ILE A 112 -15.61 41.56 -26.60
C ILE A 112 -16.82 41.04 -27.39
N ASP A 113 -16.64 40.03 -28.25
CA ASP A 113 -17.67 39.54 -29.18
C ASP A 113 -18.36 38.29 -28.62
N VAL A 114 -19.47 38.47 -27.93
CA VAL A 114 -20.23 37.35 -27.35
C VAL A 114 -21.35 36.95 -28.29
N THR A 115 -21.43 35.66 -28.63
CA THR A 115 -22.49 35.12 -29.49
C THR A 115 -23.53 34.35 -28.68
N LEU A 116 -24.72 34.12 -29.27
CA LEU A 116 -25.76 33.26 -28.67
C LEU A 116 -25.25 31.82 -28.50
N SER A 117 -24.35 31.33 -29.37
CA SER A 117 -23.69 30.04 -29.24
C SER A 117 -22.83 29.99 -27.99
N ASP A 118 -22.18 31.06 -27.57
CA ASP A 118 -21.36 31.11 -26.34
C ASP A 118 -22.20 30.95 -25.08
N PHE A 119 -23.43 31.53 -25.09
CA PHE A 119 -24.36 31.34 -23.97
C PHE A 119 -24.93 29.92 -23.92
N ALA A 120 -25.17 29.32 -25.08
CA ALA A 120 -25.72 27.97 -25.20
C ALA A 120 -24.70 26.86 -24.91
N ALA A 121 -23.42 27.11 -25.19
CA ALA A 121 -22.34 26.17 -24.99
C ALA A 121 -22.10 25.83 -23.53
N ASP A 122 -21.63 24.64 -23.27
CA ASP A 122 -21.25 24.18 -21.94
C ASP A 122 -20.01 24.94 -21.41
N TYR A 123 -19.08 25.26 -22.32
CA TYR A 123 -17.91 26.06 -22.00
C TYR A 123 -17.62 27.07 -23.12
N ARG A 124 -17.23 28.29 -22.74
CA ARG A 124 -16.78 29.34 -23.64
C ARG A 124 -15.28 29.52 -23.56
N ALA A 125 -14.60 29.44 -24.68
CA ALA A 125 -13.20 29.76 -24.80
C ALA A 125 -12.96 31.02 -25.62
N PRO A 126 -12.04 31.91 -25.25
CA PRO A 126 -11.77 33.16 -25.96
C PRO A 126 -11.10 32.96 -27.32
N THR A 127 -10.49 31.81 -27.54
CA THR A 127 -9.78 31.46 -28.77
C THR A 127 -9.90 29.96 -29.09
N PRO A 128 -9.72 29.55 -30.37
CA PRO A 128 -9.65 28.13 -30.73
C PRO A 128 -8.57 27.34 -29.99
N SER A 129 -7.41 27.97 -29.75
CA SER A 129 -6.32 27.37 -28.97
C SER A 129 -6.72 27.17 -27.52
N ALA A 130 -7.35 28.16 -26.89
CA ALA A 130 -7.83 28.06 -25.51
C ALA A 130 -8.92 26.99 -25.34
N ALA A 131 -9.79 26.82 -26.35
CA ALA A 131 -10.76 25.72 -26.38
C ALA A 131 -10.08 24.36 -26.37
N ALA A 132 -9.07 24.17 -27.20
CA ALA A 132 -8.29 22.94 -27.27
C ALA A 132 -7.56 22.68 -25.93
N GLU A 133 -7.03 23.73 -25.28
CA GLU A 133 -6.39 23.61 -23.98
C GLU A 133 -7.36 23.23 -22.84
N ALA A 134 -8.58 23.76 -22.89
CA ALA A 134 -9.60 23.45 -21.90
C ALA A 134 -10.14 22.01 -22.00
N VAL A 135 -10.10 21.44 -23.22
CA VAL A 135 -10.69 20.13 -23.51
C VAL A 135 -9.75 18.98 -23.17
N VAL A 136 -8.44 19.14 -23.33
CA VAL A 136 -7.46 18.07 -23.08
C VAL A 136 -6.46 18.48 -22.01
N PRO A 137 -6.10 17.57 -21.11
CA PRO A 137 -5.02 17.79 -20.15
C PRO A 137 -3.65 17.72 -20.85
N VAL A 138 -2.61 18.10 -20.12
CA VAL A 138 -1.21 17.85 -20.53
C VAL A 138 -0.87 16.42 -20.16
N LEU A 139 -0.65 15.56 -21.15
CA LEU A 139 -0.37 14.15 -20.93
C LEU A 139 0.90 13.95 -20.10
N ASP A 140 1.95 14.74 -20.38
CA ASP A 140 3.23 14.64 -19.68
C ASP A 140 3.09 14.88 -18.17
N GLU A 141 2.26 15.85 -17.77
CA GLU A 141 1.98 16.13 -16.35
C GLU A 141 1.28 14.93 -15.65
N ILE A 142 0.40 14.24 -16.39
CA ILE A 142 -0.27 13.04 -15.86
C ILE A 142 0.73 11.91 -15.68
N VAL A 143 1.59 11.68 -16.64
CA VAL A 143 2.63 10.65 -16.59
C VAL A 143 3.60 10.91 -15.43
N GLU A 144 4.04 12.16 -15.27
CA GLU A 144 4.91 12.57 -14.16
C GLU A 144 4.25 12.31 -12.80
N ARG A 145 3.00 12.75 -12.60
CA ARG A 145 2.24 12.49 -11.35
C ARG A 145 2.05 10.99 -11.07
N LEU A 146 1.86 10.21 -12.13
CA LEU A 146 1.75 8.74 -12.00
C LEU A 146 3.08 8.15 -11.52
N GLY A 147 4.19 8.61 -12.09
CA GLY A 147 5.55 8.25 -11.69
C GLY A 147 5.82 8.57 -10.21
N GLU A 148 5.56 9.81 -9.80
CA GLU A 148 5.72 10.25 -8.40
C GLU A 148 4.88 9.43 -7.42
N THR A 149 3.62 9.14 -7.81
CA THR A 149 2.71 8.34 -6.98
C THR A 149 3.19 6.90 -6.86
N SER A 150 3.69 6.32 -7.96
CA SER A 150 4.30 4.99 -7.99
C SER A 150 5.52 4.92 -7.06
N ASP A 151 6.44 5.88 -7.18
CA ASP A 151 7.64 5.95 -6.35
C ASP A 151 7.31 6.12 -4.86
N ARG A 152 6.29 6.92 -4.56
CA ARG A 152 5.79 7.07 -3.19
C ARG A 152 5.25 5.76 -2.65
N LEU A 153 4.48 5.03 -3.46
CA LEU A 153 3.93 3.72 -3.09
C LEU A 153 5.06 2.72 -2.79
N TYR A 154 6.06 2.65 -3.67
CA TYR A 154 7.23 1.78 -3.47
C TYR A 154 7.98 2.10 -2.18
N ARG A 155 8.22 3.38 -1.88
CA ARG A 155 8.88 3.79 -0.63
C ARG A 155 8.10 3.38 0.61
N VAL A 156 6.78 3.63 0.62
CA VAL A 156 5.91 3.26 1.75
C VAL A 156 5.88 1.74 1.94
N LEU A 157 5.72 0.98 0.86
CA LEU A 157 5.70 -0.48 0.91
C LEU A 157 7.02 -1.04 1.45
N ARG A 158 8.16 -0.53 0.97
CA ARG A 158 9.48 -0.92 1.45
C ARG A 158 9.66 -0.65 2.94
N THR A 159 9.28 0.54 3.40
CA THR A 159 9.35 0.90 4.82
C THR A 159 8.48 -0.02 5.69
N LEU A 160 7.26 -0.34 5.23
CA LEU A 160 6.38 -1.28 5.93
C LEU A 160 6.99 -2.68 6.03
N LEU A 161 7.57 -3.19 4.94
CA LEU A 161 8.24 -4.50 4.93
C LEU A 161 9.45 -4.52 5.88
N GLU A 162 10.28 -3.48 5.88
CA GLU A 162 11.42 -3.34 6.79
C GLU A 162 10.97 -3.31 8.26
N MET A 163 9.92 -2.55 8.58
CA MET A 163 9.32 -2.51 9.93
C MET A 163 8.81 -3.89 10.37
N GLN A 164 8.10 -4.62 9.50
CA GLN A 164 7.60 -5.95 9.81
C GLN A 164 8.73 -6.96 9.99
N ARG A 165 9.77 -6.88 9.15
CA ARG A 165 10.97 -7.71 9.28
C ARG A 165 11.66 -7.48 10.64
N HIS A 166 11.90 -6.23 11.02
CA HIS A 166 12.50 -5.91 12.32
C HIS A 166 11.63 -6.33 13.51
N ARG A 167 10.30 -6.26 13.37
CA ARG A 167 9.38 -6.77 14.40
C ARG A 167 9.49 -8.28 14.52
N PHE A 168 9.55 -8.98 13.40
CA PHE A 168 9.74 -10.43 13.38
C PHE A 168 11.08 -10.84 13.97
N GLU A 169 12.19 -10.23 13.56
CA GLU A 169 13.54 -10.49 14.09
C GLU A 169 13.61 -10.27 15.60
N ARG A 170 13.00 -9.20 16.12
CA ARG A 170 12.90 -8.98 17.57
C ARG A 170 12.12 -10.08 18.29
N SER A 171 10.99 -10.51 17.72
CA SER A 171 10.19 -11.60 18.31
C SER A 171 10.94 -12.93 18.32
N VAL A 172 11.67 -13.25 17.26
CA VAL A 172 12.54 -14.42 17.19
C VAL A 172 13.68 -14.33 18.22
N GLY A 173 14.29 -13.16 18.39
CA GLY A 173 15.31 -12.91 19.41
C GLY A 173 14.82 -13.22 20.82
N VAL A 174 13.64 -12.69 21.20
CA VAL A 174 13.01 -12.96 22.51
C VAL A 174 12.77 -14.46 22.73
N LEU A 175 12.25 -15.17 21.73
CA LEU A 175 12.03 -16.63 21.81
C LEU A 175 13.33 -17.39 22.00
N ARG A 176 14.41 -16.98 21.31
CA ARG A 176 15.72 -17.58 21.44
C ARG A 176 16.30 -17.40 22.84
N ASP A 177 16.19 -16.20 23.41
CA ASP A 177 16.62 -15.90 24.77
C ASP A 177 15.84 -16.71 25.81
N MET A 178 14.53 -16.86 25.65
CA MET A 178 13.71 -17.71 26.52
C MET A 178 14.16 -19.17 26.46
N ARG A 179 14.49 -19.69 25.30
CA ARG A 179 15.00 -21.06 25.13
C ARG A 179 16.31 -21.28 25.91
N PHE A 180 17.25 -20.34 25.83
CA PHE A 180 18.50 -20.39 26.61
C PHE A 180 18.24 -20.35 28.11
N ARG A 181 17.33 -19.51 28.58
CA ARG A 181 16.96 -19.44 30.00
C ARG A 181 16.36 -20.76 30.51
N VAL A 182 15.45 -21.37 29.74
CA VAL A 182 14.86 -22.67 30.10
C VAL A 182 15.94 -23.74 30.17
N GLN A 183 16.85 -23.78 29.21
CA GLN A 183 17.97 -24.74 29.19
C GLN A 183 18.91 -24.53 30.38
N ALA A 184 19.24 -23.29 30.74
CA ALA A 184 20.05 -22.99 31.92
C ALA A 184 19.37 -23.43 33.23
N HIS A 185 18.06 -23.21 33.36
CA HIS A 185 17.31 -23.68 34.51
C HIS A 185 17.24 -25.21 34.58
N ALA A 186 17.08 -25.91 33.46
CA ALA A 186 17.13 -27.37 33.41
C ALA A 186 18.49 -27.92 33.90
N GLN A 187 19.58 -27.35 33.41
CA GLN A 187 20.93 -27.72 33.85
C GLN A 187 21.15 -27.45 35.37
N HIS A 188 20.64 -26.33 35.87
CA HIS A 188 20.73 -26.03 37.30
C HIS A 188 19.95 -27.02 38.14
N LEU A 189 18.76 -27.43 37.74
CA LEU A 189 17.95 -28.45 38.39
C LEU A 189 18.66 -29.81 38.42
N ASP A 190 19.28 -30.22 37.29
CA ASP A 190 20.07 -31.47 37.22
C ASP A 190 21.25 -31.43 38.18
N ALA A 191 22.00 -30.33 38.26
CA ALA A 191 23.10 -30.15 39.20
C ALA A 191 22.66 -30.21 40.66
N LEU A 192 21.53 -29.60 41.00
CA LEU A 192 20.95 -29.69 42.35
C LEU A 192 20.51 -31.10 42.72
N ARG A 193 19.87 -31.81 41.76
CA ARG A 193 19.47 -33.21 41.95
C ARG A 193 20.69 -34.12 42.21
N ASP A 194 21.75 -33.98 41.41
CA ASP A 194 22.98 -34.75 41.54
C ASP A 194 23.68 -34.45 42.90
N GLY A 195 23.74 -33.17 43.28
CA GLY A 195 24.28 -32.74 44.55
C GLY A 195 23.49 -33.32 45.72
N LEU A 196 22.15 -33.28 45.68
CA LEU A 196 21.29 -33.86 46.71
C LEU A 196 21.48 -35.38 46.82
N THR A 197 21.50 -36.08 45.66
CA THR A 197 21.70 -37.52 45.63
C THR A 197 23.04 -37.92 46.22
N ARG A 198 24.13 -37.21 45.87
CA ARG A 198 25.46 -37.42 46.46
C ARG A 198 25.46 -37.24 47.96
N THR A 199 24.94 -36.10 48.46
CA THR A 199 24.92 -35.78 49.90
C THR A 199 24.11 -36.81 50.68
N LEU A 200 22.94 -37.23 50.15
CA LEU A 200 22.12 -38.26 50.80
C LEU A 200 22.85 -39.63 50.83
N THR A 201 23.52 -40.03 49.73
CA THR A 201 24.27 -41.27 49.71
C THR A 201 25.45 -41.26 50.67
N GLU A 202 26.21 -40.17 50.73
CA GLU A 202 27.29 -39.99 51.70
C GLU A 202 26.77 -40.05 53.12
N ARG A 203 25.68 -39.37 53.43
CA ARG A 203 25.12 -39.36 54.78
C ARG A 203 24.58 -40.72 55.20
N LEU A 204 23.92 -41.45 54.31
CA LEU A 204 23.48 -42.83 54.52
C LEU A 204 24.67 -43.77 54.77
N THR A 205 25.76 -43.63 54.01
CA THR A 205 26.98 -44.43 54.17
C THR A 205 27.62 -44.18 55.54
N VAL A 206 27.73 -42.92 55.99
CA VAL A 206 28.27 -42.58 57.28
C VAL A 206 27.40 -43.16 58.41
N LEU A 207 26.07 -43.02 58.34
CA LEU A 207 25.13 -43.56 59.33
C LEU A 207 25.20 -45.10 59.36
N HIS A 208 25.26 -45.74 58.20
CA HIS A 208 25.38 -47.19 58.10
C HIS A 208 26.68 -47.68 58.76
N ARG A 209 27.82 -47.02 58.45
CA ARG A 209 29.12 -47.36 59.10
C ARG A 209 29.03 -47.19 60.59
N GLY A 210 28.51 -46.09 61.10
CA GLY A 210 28.36 -45.86 62.51
C GLY A 210 27.44 -46.88 63.22
N MET A 211 26.42 -47.36 62.52
CA MET A 211 25.52 -48.39 63.00
C MET A 211 26.26 -49.75 63.08
N VAL A 212 27.03 -50.13 62.08
CA VAL A 212 27.84 -51.35 62.06
C VAL A 212 28.91 -51.35 63.14
N GLU A 213 29.60 -50.21 63.34
CA GLU A 213 30.61 -50.04 64.40
C GLU A 213 29.98 -50.20 65.79
N ARG A 214 28.83 -49.62 66.06
CA ARG A 214 28.08 -49.77 67.33
C ARG A 214 27.61 -51.19 67.54
N GLN A 215 27.12 -51.85 66.48
CA GLN A 215 26.73 -53.27 66.54
C GLN A 215 27.94 -54.13 66.88
N HIS A 216 29.06 -53.88 66.25
CA HIS A 216 30.32 -54.60 66.54
C HIS A 216 30.80 -54.37 68.00
N ALA A 217 30.76 -53.14 68.46
CA ALA A 217 31.11 -52.80 69.85
C ALA A 217 30.19 -53.49 70.90
N LEU A 218 28.88 -53.56 70.60
CA LEU A 218 27.90 -54.27 71.42
C LEU A 218 28.18 -55.79 71.48
N LEU A 219 28.53 -56.36 70.32
CA LEU A 219 28.83 -57.80 70.24
C LEU A 219 30.16 -58.11 70.92
N SER A 220 31.22 -57.29 70.76
CA SER A 220 32.54 -57.53 71.34
C SER A 220 32.69 -57.19 72.82
N GLN A 221 32.01 -56.09 73.22
CA GLN A 221 32.06 -55.61 74.65
C GLN A 221 30.77 -55.90 75.45
N GLY A 222 29.84 -56.63 74.87
CA GLY A 222 28.56 -56.95 75.50
C GLY A 222 28.76 -57.88 76.76
N PRO A 223 27.75 -57.89 77.59
CA PRO A 223 27.83 -58.68 78.84
C PRO A 223 28.14 -60.14 78.65
N TYR A 224 27.70 -60.72 77.49
CA TYR A 224 27.93 -62.09 77.14
C TYR A 224 29.42 -62.40 76.91
N ASN A 225 30.14 -61.58 76.18
CA ASN A 225 31.59 -61.74 75.93
C ASN A 225 32.43 -61.52 77.28
N ARG A 226 32.00 -60.55 78.06
CA ARG A 226 32.63 -60.30 79.38
C ARG A 226 32.46 -61.49 80.31
N ILE A 227 31.28 -62.10 80.26
CA ILE A 227 31.03 -63.33 81.05
C ILE A 227 31.84 -64.50 80.52
N GLN A 228 31.93 -64.74 79.22
CA GLN A 228 32.70 -65.77 78.55
C GLN A 228 34.20 -65.60 78.84
N THR A 229 34.69 -64.35 78.78
CA THR A 229 36.13 -64.08 79.06
C THR A 229 36.43 -64.30 80.56
N ALA A 230 35.55 -63.89 81.44
CA ALA A 230 35.66 -64.14 82.86
C ALA A 230 35.60 -65.62 83.18
N LEU A 231 34.67 -66.37 82.53
CA LEU A 231 34.63 -67.86 82.68
C LEU A 231 35.87 -68.55 82.17
N ALA A 232 36.53 -68.04 81.15
CA ALA A 232 37.75 -68.60 80.57
C ALA A 232 38.98 -68.32 81.46
N VAL A 233 39.02 -67.22 82.23
CA VAL A 233 40.11 -66.82 83.15
C VAL A 233 40.00 -67.52 84.51
N ILE A 234 38.79 -67.78 85.00
CA ILE A 234 38.61 -68.46 86.34
C ILE A 234 39.34 -69.78 86.44
N PRO A 235 39.32 -70.71 85.48
CA PRO A 235 40.11 -71.97 85.58
C PRO A 235 41.61 -71.76 85.62
N GLN A 236 42.10 -70.71 84.93
CA GLN A 236 43.53 -70.38 84.96
C GLN A 236 43.97 -69.77 86.30
N LEU A 237 43.15 -68.97 86.91
CA LEU A 237 43.41 -68.45 88.24
C LEU A 237 43.36 -69.60 89.30
N TYR A 238 42.43 -70.51 89.12
CA TYR A 238 42.33 -71.67 89.99
C TYR A 238 43.59 -72.55 89.93
N LYS A 239 44.05 -72.81 88.74
CA LYS A 239 45.37 -73.57 88.57
C LYS A 239 46.55 -72.85 89.18
N ARG A 240 46.61 -71.50 89.11
CA ARG A 240 47.69 -70.71 89.70
C ARG A 240 47.67 -70.83 91.28
N LEU A 241 46.46 -70.71 91.82
CA LEU A 241 46.33 -70.87 93.26
C LEU A 241 46.66 -72.26 93.82
N GLU A 242 46.48 -73.34 92.98
CA GLU A 242 46.88 -74.68 93.35
C GLU A 242 48.42 -74.91 93.22
N GLN A 243 49.10 -74.05 92.44
CA GLN A 243 50.59 -74.15 92.32
C GLN A 243 51.35 -73.33 93.37
N GLU A 244 50.70 -72.42 94.06
CA GLU A 244 51.31 -71.58 95.17
C GLU A 244 50.93 -72.01 96.53
N ALA A 245 50.14 -73.09 96.74
CA ALA A 245 49.80 -73.77 98.00
C ALA A 245 50.61 -75.00 98.16
#